data_ff29f880f762dbac1801a2103a95e8d9
#
_entry.id   ff29f880f762dbac1801a2103a95e8d9
#
_cell.length_a   1.000
_cell.length_b   1.000
_cell.length_c   1.000
_cell.angle_alpha   90.00
_cell.angle_beta   90.00
_cell.angle_gamma   90.00
#
_symmetry.space_group_name_H-M   'P 1'
#
loop_
_entity.id
_entity.type
_entity.pdbx_description
1 polymer ?
#
loop_
_entity_poly.entity_id
_entity_poly.type
_entity_poly.pdbx_seq_one_letter_code
_entity_poly.pdbx_strand_id
1 'polypeptide(L)'
;CRSLTDRLVKAGCRVQGVPGFYVDDNGCWTVKFHQRTSGIIIPIFGVDGLIRGAQIRLDHPLKDKDDPPEKTGVKYLTLSSTGKRMGTTSGSPIHFVGDPCSRVVYVTEGCLKADVAHALMHRTFVATLGVNNTAKLDELFAFLHRNGTEEIIEAEDPQTIADTGLGM
;
A
#
# COMPACT_ATOMS: atom_id res chain seq x y z
N CYS A 1 15.57 6.69 -13.21
CA CYS A 1 15.50 5.82 -12.01
C CYS A 1 16.89 5.57 -11.42
N ARG A 2 17.91 5.22 -12.25
CA ARG A 2 19.29 5.03 -11.79
C ARG A 2 19.84 6.27 -11.08
N SER A 3 19.73 7.45 -11.68
CA SER A 3 20.19 8.73 -11.09
C SER A 3 19.57 9.02 -9.72
N LEU A 4 18.28 8.73 -9.52
CA LEU A 4 17.64 8.87 -8.22
C LEU A 4 18.24 7.90 -7.19
N THR A 5 18.42 6.64 -7.58
CA THR A 5 18.97 5.62 -6.68
C THR A 5 20.41 5.93 -6.29
N ASP A 6 21.24 6.41 -7.26
CA ASP A 6 22.60 6.84 -6.98
C ASP A 6 22.65 8.00 -5.97
N ARG A 7 21.72 8.94 -6.07
CA ARG A 7 21.60 10.05 -5.10
C ARG A 7 21.24 9.54 -3.71
N LEU A 8 20.30 8.59 -3.61
CA LEU A 8 19.90 7.99 -2.32
C LEU A 8 21.08 7.24 -1.69
N VAL A 9 21.79 6.42 -2.46
CA VAL A 9 22.96 5.68 -1.96
C VAL A 9 24.07 6.62 -1.51
N LYS A 10 24.37 7.68 -2.30
CA LYS A 10 25.33 8.72 -1.91
C LYS A 10 24.93 9.49 -0.66
N ALA A 11 23.63 9.62 -0.39
CA ALA A 11 23.10 10.21 0.83
C ALA A 11 23.09 9.25 2.04
N GLY A 12 23.67 8.04 1.89
CA GLY A 12 23.75 7.03 2.94
C GLY A 12 22.50 6.14 3.08
N CYS A 13 21.52 6.26 2.17
CA CYS A 13 20.32 5.42 2.22
C CYS A 13 20.63 3.98 1.82
N ARG A 14 20.14 3.02 2.62
CA ARG A 14 20.20 1.60 2.27
C ARG A 14 18.97 1.22 1.43
N VAL A 15 19.20 0.84 0.17
CA VAL A 15 18.12 0.49 -0.78
C VAL A 15 17.90 -1.03 -0.89
N GLN A 16 18.85 -1.84 -0.42
CA GLN A 16 18.73 -3.30 -0.38
C GLN A 16 17.61 -3.73 0.57
N GLY A 17 16.72 -4.61 0.11
CA GLY A 17 15.58 -5.09 0.88
C GLY A 17 14.39 -4.13 0.88
N VAL A 18 14.48 -2.99 0.18
CA VAL A 18 13.37 -2.05 0.04
C VAL A 18 12.54 -2.41 -1.20
N PRO A 19 11.23 -2.64 -1.07
CA PRO A 19 10.37 -2.96 -2.21
C PRO A 19 10.46 -1.91 -3.32
N GLY A 20 10.54 -2.37 -4.56
CA GLY A 20 10.69 -1.52 -5.73
C GLY A 20 12.14 -1.29 -6.16
N PHE A 21 13.14 -1.43 -5.27
CA PHE A 21 14.55 -1.36 -5.62
C PHE A 21 15.10 -2.72 -6.04
N TYR A 22 16.01 -2.73 -7.00
CA TYR A 22 16.64 -3.94 -7.53
C TYR A 22 17.93 -3.62 -8.25
N VAL A 23 18.73 -4.64 -8.59
CA VAL A 23 19.96 -4.51 -9.38
C VAL A 23 19.64 -4.78 -10.85
N ASP A 24 19.97 -3.85 -11.74
CA ASP A 24 19.76 -4.00 -13.17
C ASP A 24 20.82 -4.90 -13.85
N ASP A 25 20.68 -5.12 -15.16
CA ASP A 25 21.58 -5.98 -15.93
C ASP A 25 23.03 -5.47 -15.97
N ASN A 26 23.26 -4.18 -15.72
CA ASN A 26 24.60 -3.58 -15.62
C ASN A 26 25.18 -3.64 -14.19
N GLY A 27 24.52 -4.32 -13.26
CA GLY A 27 24.95 -4.43 -11.87
C GLY A 27 24.69 -3.18 -11.01
N CYS A 28 23.90 -2.22 -11.49
CA CYS A 28 23.61 -0.98 -10.78
C CYS A 28 22.27 -1.04 -10.07
N TRP A 29 22.21 -0.49 -8.85
CA TRP A 29 20.95 -0.31 -8.15
C TRP A 29 20.03 0.67 -8.90
N THR A 30 18.79 0.32 -9.04
CA THR A 30 17.73 1.14 -9.65
C THR A 30 16.40 0.92 -8.96
N VAL A 31 15.41 1.76 -9.27
CA VAL A 31 14.05 1.64 -8.75
C VAL A 31 13.07 1.38 -9.90
N LYS A 32 12.04 0.58 -9.66
CA LYS A 32 11.04 0.18 -10.66
C LYS A 32 10.03 1.31 -10.91
N PHE A 33 10.52 2.46 -11.36
CA PHE A 33 9.69 3.53 -11.90
C PHE A 33 9.71 3.48 -13.43
N HIS A 34 8.57 3.70 -14.03
CA HIS A 34 8.37 3.67 -15.47
C HIS A 34 7.65 4.94 -15.92
N GLN A 35 7.86 5.40 -17.16
CA GLN A 35 7.17 6.60 -17.68
C GLN A 35 5.64 6.50 -17.63
N ARG A 36 5.10 5.28 -17.80
CA ARG A 36 3.66 4.99 -17.69
C ARG A 36 3.14 4.92 -16.25
N THR A 37 4.01 5.05 -15.25
CA THR A 37 3.65 4.99 -13.83
C THR A 37 3.85 6.34 -13.13
N SER A 38 3.69 7.44 -13.88
CA SER A 38 3.61 8.79 -13.33
C SER A 38 2.44 8.89 -12.37
N GLY A 39 2.63 9.57 -11.24
CA GLY A 39 1.60 9.67 -10.22
C GLY A 39 2.14 10.11 -8.86
N ILE A 40 1.33 9.95 -7.84
CA ILE A 40 1.65 10.30 -6.46
C ILE A 40 2.08 9.06 -5.69
N ILE A 41 3.21 9.13 -4.99
CA ILE A 41 3.67 8.06 -4.10
C ILE A 41 2.95 8.21 -2.76
N ILE A 42 2.28 7.16 -2.32
CA ILE A 42 1.56 7.06 -1.05
C ILE A 42 2.32 6.08 -0.17
N PRO A 43 2.94 6.52 0.94
CA PRO A 43 3.59 5.62 1.87
C PRO A 43 2.56 4.76 2.62
N ILE A 44 2.94 3.53 2.93
CA ILE A 44 2.14 2.60 3.71
C ILE A 44 2.79 2.48 5.08
N PHE A 45 2.11 2.94 6.12
CA PHE A 45 2.60 2.90 7.48
C PHE A 45 2.12 1.66 8.21
N GLY A 46 2.99 1.05 9.01
CA GLY A 46 2.62 0.04 9.97
C GLY A 46 2.11 0.69 11.27
N VAL A 47 1.56 -0.14 12.15
CA VAL A 47 1.07 0.27 13.48
C VAL A 47 2.16 0.88 14.39
N ASP A 48 3.41 0.61 14.09
CA ASP A 48 4.60 1.17 14.75
C ASP A 48 5.07 2.50 14.13
N GLY A 49 4.31 3.06 13.19
CA GLY A 49 4.64 4.30 12.48
C GLY A 49 5.75 4.18 11.45
N LEU A 50 6.27 2.98 11.20
CA LEU A 50 7.32 2.77 10.19
C LEU A 50 6.72 2.55 8.80
N ILE A 51 7.41 3.07 7.77
CA ILE A 51 7.02 2.83 6.37
C ILE A 51 7.30 1.36 6.02
N ARG A 52 6.24 0.63 5.68
CA ARG A 52 6.25 -0.79 5.31
C ARG A 52 6.26 -1.03 3.81
N GLY A 53 5.94 -0.01 3.02
CA GLY A 53 5.88 -0.06 1.58
C GLY A 53 5.37 1.25 1.00
N ALA A 54 5.07 1.25 -0.28
CA ALA A 54 4.44 2.38 -0.93
C ALA A 54 3.56 1.94 -2.09
N GLN A 55 2.51 2.69 -2.35
CA GLN A 55 1.72 2.63 -3.59
C GLN A 55 1.98 3.86 -4.45
N ILE A 56 1.79 3.72 -5.75
CA ILE A 56 1.70 4.84 -6.69
C ILE A 56 0.24 4.95 -7.12
N ARG A 57 -0.40 6.07 -6.80
CA ARG A 57 -1.67 6.43 -7.43
C ARG A 57 -1.35 7.06 -8.77
N LEU A 58 -1.70 6.36 -9.83
CA LEU A 58 -1.37 6.75 -11.19
C LEU A 58 -2.19 7.96 -11.66
N ASP A 59 -1.56 8.88 -12.38
CA ASP A 59 -2.22 10.01 -13.05
C ASP A 59 -3.21 9.50 -14.11
N HIS A 60 -2.83 8.41 -14.80
CA HIS A 60 -3.65 7.75 -15.80
C HIS A 60 -3.70 6.24 -15.49
N PRO A 61 -4.90 5.63 -15.39
CA PRO A 61 -5.03 4.19 -15.18
C PRO A 61 -4.29 3.39 -16.25
N LEU A 62 -3.56 2.37 -15.82
CA LEU A 62 -2.88 1.46 -16.75
C LEU A 62 -3.86 0.40 -17.26
N LYS A 63 -3.91 0.27 -18.57
CA LYS A 63 -4.57 -0.82 -19.28
C LYS A 63 -3.54 -1.65 -20.03
N ASP A 64 -3.75 -2.94 -20.10
CA ASP A 64 -3.02 -3.81 -21.01
C ASP A 64 -3.55 -3.63 -22.45
N LYS A 65 -2.72 -4.01 -23.43
CA LYS A 65 -3.08 -3.81 -24.85
C LYS A 65 -4.34 -4.61 -25.25
N ASP A 66 -4.55 -5.73 -24.57
CA ASP A 66 -5.65 -6.65 -24.84
C ASP A 66 -6.86 -6.43 -23.93
N ASP A 67 -6.81 -5.39 -23.07
CA ASP A 67 -7.94 -5.03 -22.20
C ASP A 67 -9.10 -4.45 -23.02
N PRO A 68 -10.34 -4.90 -22.78
CA PRO A 68 -11.51 -4.35 -23.44
C PRO A 68 -11.69 -2.85 -23.10
N PRO A 69 -12.28 -2.04 -24.00
CA PRO A 69 -12.43 -0.60 -23.84
C PRO A 69 -13.13 -0.19 -22.54
N GLU A 70 -14.10 -0.96 -22.10
CA GLU A 70 -14.89 -0.73 -20.87
C GLU A 70 -14.14 -1.04 -19.57
N LYS A 71 -13.05 -1.79 -19.63
CA LYS A 71 -12.25 -2.10 -18.44
C LYS A 71 -11.60 -0.85 -17.86
N THR A 72 -11.80 -0.63 -16.57
CA THR A 72 -11.31 0.58 -15.85
C THR A 72 -9.84 0.47 -15.65
N GLY A 73 -8.91 0.03 -16.09
CA GLY A 73 -7.46 0.00 -15.85
C GLY A 73 -7.02 0.10 -14.37
N VAL A 74 -5.81 -0.27 -14.10
CA VAL A 74 -5.22 -0.25 -12.76
C VAL A 74 -4.91 1.19 -12.35
N LYS A 75 -5.49 1.66 -11.25
CA LYS A 75 -5.28 3.01 -10.71
C LYS A 75 -4.16 3.10 -9.69
N TYR A 76 -3.88 2.00 -8.98
CA TYR A 76 -2.87 1.94 -7.92
C TYR A 76 -1.89 0.81 -8.18
N LEU A 77 -0.61 1.11 -8.09
CA LEU A 77 0.48 0.13 -8.19
C LEU A 77 1.22 0.07 -6.86
N THR A 78 1.32 -1.10 -6.27
CA THR A 78 2.19 -1.30 -5.11
C THR A 78 3.65 -1.47 -5.57
N LEU A 79 4.56 -0.72 -4.96
CA LEU A 79 5.99 -0.85 -5.25
C LEU A 79 6.48 -2.23 -4.84
N SER A 80 6.96 -2.98 -5.83
CA SER A 80 7.52 -4.31 -5.66
C SER A 80 8.55 -4.57 -6.75
N SER A 81 9.62 -5.23 -6.39
CA SER A 81 10.67 -5.69 -7.30
C SER A 81 10.81 -7.21 -7.31
N THR A 82 9.73 -7.92 -6.95
CA THR A 82 9.67 -9.39 -7.02
C THR A 82 10.11 -9.89 -8.39
N GLY A 83 10.93 -10.93 -8.41
CA GLY A 83 11.48 -11.52 -9.64
C GLY A 83 12.63 -10.74 -10.29
N LYS A 84 13.04 -9.61 -9.71
CA LYS A 84 14.24 -8.87 -10.13
C LYS A 84 15.46 -9.26 -9.29
N ARG A 85 16.66 -9.13 -9.87
CA ARG A 85 17.92 -9.39 -9.16
C ARG A 85 18.03 -8.52 -7.91
N MET A 86 18.24 -9.12 -6.74
CA MET A 86 18.25 -8.46 -5.42
C MET A 86 16.95 -7.71 -5.09
N GLY A 87 15.86 -8.02 -5.80
CA GLY A 87 14.57 -7.40 -5.59
C GLY A 87 13.82 -7.97 -4.37
N THR A 88 12.86 -7.20 -3.89
CA THR A 88 12.07 -7.54 -2.70
C THR A 88 10.58 -7.36 -2.98
N THR A 89 9.77 -8.28 -2.47
CA THR A 89 8.29 -8.17 -2.51
C THR A 89 7.79 -7.07 -1.58
N SER A 90 6.64 -6.48 -1.90
CA SER A 90 5.93 -5.57 -0.98
C SER A 90 5.41 -6.31 0.27
N GLY A 91 5.18 -7.62 0.18
CA GLY A 91 4.66 -8.43 1.29
C GLY A 91 3.25 -8.06 1.73
N SER A 92 2.49 -7.35 0.88
CA SER A 92 1.10 -6.95 1.13
C SER A 92 0.89 -6.30 2.51
N PRO A 93 1.57 -5.18 2.81
CA PRO A 93 1.44 -4.52 4.10
C PRO A 93 0.03 -3.95 4.28
N ILE A 94 -0.43 -3.90 5.52
CA ILE A 94 -1.63 -3.18 5.92
C ILE A 94 -1.23 -1.77 6.32
N HIS A 95 -1.99 -0.77 5.87
CA HIS A 95 -1.80 0.62 6.27
C HIS A 95 -2.54 0.91 7.57
N PHE A 96 -1.88 1.62 8.47
CA PHE A 96 -2.42 2.04 9.75
C PHE A 96 -2.23 3.55 9.93
N VAL A 97 -3.27 4.24 10.39
CA VAL A 97 -3.22 5.64 10.75
C VAL A 97 -4.09 5.93 11.98
N GLY A 98 -3.51 6.61 12.97
CA GLY A 98 -4.19 6.96 14.23
C GLY A 98 -3.50 6.38 15.46
N ASP A 99 -4.28 6.15 16.52
CA ASP A 99 -3.81 5.66 17.81
C ASP A 99 -3.97 4.13 17.89
N PRO A 100 -2.89 3.36 18.11
CA PRO A 100 -2.95 1.90 18.25
C PRO A 100 -3.67 1.43 19.52
N CYS A 101 -3.94 2.32 20.49
CA CYS A 101 -4.73 2.05 21.71
C CYS A 101 -6.19 2.51 21.57
N SER A 102 -6.65 2.86 20.39
CA SER A 102 -8.05 3.26 20.14
C SER A 102 -9.02 2.14 20.46
N ARG A 103 -10.09 2.47 21.21
CA ARG A 103 -11.17 1.50 21.52
C ARG A 103 -11.96 1.11 20.27
N VAL A 104 -12.08 2.01 19.30
CA VAL A 104 -12.80 1.79 18.05
C VAL A 104 -11.85 2.02 16.88
N VAL A 105 -11.76 1.05 15.99
CA VAL A 105 -10.92 1.11 14.78
C VAL A 105 -11.78 0.87 13.55
N TYR A 106 -11.60 1.69 12.53
CA TYR A 106 -12.32 1.58 11.27
C TYR A 106 -11.44 0.87 10.23
N VAL A 107 -12.02 -0.03 9.45
CA VAL A 107 -11.36 -0.74 8.35
C VAL A 107 -11.91 -0.25 7.03
N THR A 108 -11.04 0.15 6.11
CA THR A 108 -11.42 0.61 4.77
C THR A 108 -10.49 0.05 3.70
N GLU A 109 -10.83 0.24 2.44
CA GLU A 109 -9.96 -0.04 1.31
C GLU A 109 -9.20 1.22 0.89
N GLY A 110 -7.88 1.08 0.70
CA GLY A 110 -7.01 2.13 0.15
C GLY A 110 -6.44 3.10 1.18
N CYS A 111 -5.11 3.19 1.22
CA CYS A 111 -4.36 4.02 2.17
C CYS A 111 -4.79 5.48 2.15
N LEU A 112 -4.96 6.07 0.96
CA LEU A 112 -5.35 7.47 0.83
C LEU A 112 -6.73 7.76 1.41
N LYS A 113 -7.69 6.81 1.29
CA LYS A 113 -9.00 6.95 1.94
C LYS A 113 -8.87 6.98 3.46
N ALA A 114 -8.04 6.08 4.02
CA ALA A 114 -7.78 6.03 5.46
C ALA A 114 -7.14 7.32 5.97
N ASP A 115 -6.12 7.83 5.28
CA ASP A 115 -5.44 9.07 5.65
C ASP A 115 -6.40 10.27 5.65
N VAL A 116 -7.20 10.40 4.59
CA VAL A 116 -8.19 11.49 4.47
C VAL A 116 -9.28 11.37 5.54
N ALA A 117 -9.80 10.14 5.75
CA ALA A 117 -10.82 9.91 6.77
C ALA A 117 -10.27 10.19 8.18
N HIS A 118 -9.04 9.77 8.48
CA HIS A 118 -8.36 10.09 9.72
C HIS A 118 -8.24 11.60 9.92
N ALA A 119 -7.77 12.32 8.91
CA ALA A 119 -7.60 13.78 8.98
C ALA A 119 -8.92 14.53 9.21
N LEU A 120 -10.02 14.04 8.66
CA LEU A 120 -11.34 14.68 8.78
C LEU A 120 -12.09 14.27 10.06
N MET A 121 -11.97 13.01 10.47
CA MET A 121 -12.77 12.44 11.55
C MET A 121 -12.02 12.31 12.88
N HIS A 122 -10.69 12.45 12.86
CA HIS A 122 -9.82 12.20 14.02
C HIS A 122 -10.03 10.82 14.65
N ARG A 123 -10.27 9.82 13.81
CA ARG A 123 -10.47 8.41 14.20
C ARG A 123 -9.34 7.54 13.68
N THR A 124 -9.18 6.36 14.25
CA THR A 124 -8.16 5.39 13.84
C THR A 124 -8.66 4.52 12.69
N PHE A 125 -7.84 4.41 11.66
CA PHE A 125 -8.16 3.63 10.47
C PHE A 125 -7.08 2.59 10.16
N VAL A 126 -7.55 1.46 9.66
CA VAL A 126 -6.76 0.40 9.01
C VAL A 126 -7.18 0.34 7.56
N ALA A 127 -6.24 0.24 6.62
CA ALA A 127 -6.57 0.08 5.22
C ALA A 127 -5.83 -1.08 4.56
N THR A 128 -6.58 -1.87 3.79
CA THR A 128 -6.02 -2.85 2.86
C THR A 128 -5.58 -2.17 1.56
N LEU A 129 -4.65 -2.78 0.82
CA LEU A 129 -4.19 -2.29 -0.49
C LEU A 129 -5.11 -2.72 -1.65
N GLY A 130 -6.22 -3.34 -1.35
CA GLY A 130 -7.23 -3.87 -2.25
C GLY A 130 -8.03 -4.94 -1.53
N VAL A 131 -9.26 -5.19 -1.96
CA VAL A 131 -10.24 -6.08 -1.31
C VAL A 131 -9.73 -7.49 -1.01
N ASN A 132 -8.82 -8.02 -1.83
CA ASN A 132 -8.27 -9.38 -1.66
C ASN A 132 -7.00 -9.43 -0.79
N ASN A 133 -6.58 -8.31 -0.20
CA ASN A 133 -5.30 -8.19 0.50
C ASN A 133 -5.47 -8.23 2.02
N THR A 134 -6.10 -9.29 2.52
CA THR A 134 -6.51 -9.43 3.93
C THR A 134 -5.58 -10.29 4.78
N ALA A 135 -4.57 -10.95 4.18
CA ALA A 135 -3.74 -11.97 4.83
C ALA A 135 -3.07 -11.55 6.15
N LYS A 136 -2.90 -10.26 6.41
CA LYS A 136 -2.28 -9.72 7.63
C LYS A 136 -3.26 -9.02 8.57
N LEU A 137 -4.56 -8.99 8.23
CA LEU A 137 -5.57 -8.34 9.07
C LEU A 137 -5.72 -9.05 10.41
N ASP A 138 -5.75 -10.38 10.43
CA ASP A 138 -5.91 -11.16 11.67
C ASP A 138 -4.80 -10.87 12.67
N GLU A 139 -3.54 -10.82 12.20
CA GLU A 139 -2.38 -10.48 13.03
C GLU A 139 -2.50 -9.05 13.60
N LEU A 140 -2.89 -8.09 12.75
CA LEU A 140 -3.09 -6.70 13.17
C LEU A 140 -4.26 -6.58 14.15
N PHE A 141 -5.38 -7.23 13.91
CA PHE A 141 -6.55 -7.20 14.81
C PHE A 141 -6.23 -7.81 16.15
N ALA A 142 -5.50 -8.93 16.18
CA ALA A 142 -5.03 -9.52 17.43
C ALA A 142 -4.08 -8.57 18.20
N PHE A 143 -3.24 -7.82 17.52
CA PHE A 143 -2.41 -6.78 18.12
C PHE A 143 -3.28 -5.65 18.69
N LEU A 144 -4.20 -5.09 17.94
CA LEU A 144 -5.09 -4.00 18.35
C LEU A 144 -5.94 -4.40 19.55
N HIS A 145 -6.52 -5.60 19.55
CA HIS A 145 -7.31 -6.12 20.67
C HIS A 145 -6.47 -6.20 21.97
N ARG A 146 -5.21 -6.68 21.89
CA ARG A 146 -4.30 -6.68 23.04
C ARG A 146 -3.96 -5.27 23.56
N ASN A 147 -4.08 -4.25 22.71
CA ASN A 147 -3.82 -2.85 23.06
C ASN A 147 -5.11 -2.06 23.40
N GLY A 148 -6.24 -2.74 23.58
CA GLY A 148 -7.46 -2.15 24.11
C GLY A 148 -8.54 -1.83 23.08
N THR A 149 -8.40 -2.27 21.82
CA THR A 149 -9.46 -2.13 20.84
C THR A 149 -10.62 -3.08 21.18
N GLU A 150 -11.79 -2.53 21.33
CA GLU A 150 -13.03 -3.25 21.69
C GLU A 150 -13.92 -3.46 20.45
N GLU A 151 -13.86 -2.57 19.48
CA GLU A 151 -14.74 -2.58 18.31
C GLU A 151 -13.96 -2.32 17.03
N ILE A 152 -14.23 -3.12 16.01
CA ILE A 152 -13.72 -2.95 14.65
C ILE A 152 -14.91 -2.73 13.73
N ILE A 153 -14.95 -1.59 13.06
CA ILE A 153 -16.04 -1.17 12.19
C ILE A 153 -15.58 -1.24 10.74
N GLU A 154 -16.28 -2.01 9.93
CA GLU A 154 -16.08 -2.00 8.49
C GLU A 154 -16.65 -0.72 7.89
N ALA A 155 -15.80 0.05 7.21
CA ALA A 155 -16.12 1.33 6.58
C ALA A 155 -15.73 1.29 5.08
N GLU A 156 -16.11 0.21 4.41
CA GLU A 156 -15.89 0.03 2.98
C GLU A 156 -17.00 0.71 2.16
N ASP A 157 -16.69 0.95 0.88
CA ASP A 157 -17.66 1.47 -0.07
C ASP A 157 -18.75 0.40 -0.29
N PRO A 158 -20.07 0.72 -0.23
CA PRO A 158 -21.14 -0.24 -0.46
C PRO A 158 -21.02 -1.01 -1.77
N GLN A 159 -20.42 -0.41 -2.80
CA GLN A 159 -20.17 -1.07 -4.08
C GLN A 159 -19.11 -2.16 -3.97
N THR A 160 -18.09 -1.96 -3.13
CA THR A 160 -17.06 -2.96 -2.84
C THR A 160 -17.65 -4.18 -2.11
N ILE A 161 -18.58 -3.95 -1.18
CA ILE A 161 -19.29 -5.02 -0.45
C ILE A 161 -20.13 -5.87 -1.41
N ALA A 162 -20.82 -5.25 -2.36
CA ALA A 162 -21.61 -5.96 -3.37
C ALA A 162 -20.76 -6.84 -4.30
N ASP A 163 -19.58 -6.35 -4.70
CA ASP A 163 -18.67 -7.06 -5.63
C ASP A 163 -17.95 -8.23 -4.95
N THR A 164 -17.78 -8.21 -3.62
CA THR A 164 -17.10 -9.29 -2.87
C THR A 164 -18.03 -10.38 -2.36
N GLY A 165 -19.36 -10.22 -2.49
CA GLY A 165 -20.35 -11.20 -2.00
C GLY A 165 -20.37 -11.35 -0.46
N LEU A 166 -19.76 -10.45 0.28
CA LEU A 166 -19.75 -10.42 1.76
C LEU A 166 -21.03 -9.85 2.38
N GLY A 167 -22.01 -9.53 1.53
CA GLY A 167 -23.32 -9.02 1.98
C GLY A 167 -24.36 -10.13 2.15
N MET A 168 -24.24 -10.93 3.20
CA MET A 168 -25.38 -11.64 3.84
C MET A 168 -25.08 -11.88 5.30
#